data_2b7a60d71a34a65498342b0045f4d828
#
_entry.id   2b7a60d71a34a65498342b0045f4d828
#
_cell.length_a   1.000
_cell.length_b   1.000
_cell.length_c   1.000
_cell.angle_alpha   90.00
_cell.angle_beta   90.00
_cell.angle_gamma   90.00
#
_symmetry.space_group_name_H-M   'P 1'
#
loop_
_entity.id
_entity.type
_entity.pdbx_description
1 polymer ?
#
loop_
_entity_poly.entity_id
_entity_poly.type
_entity_poly.pdbx_seq_one_letter_code
_entity_poly.pdbx_strand_id
1 'polypeptide(L)'
;MSDSRFQILVATMNRDDLSLTEKMNIHTDALIINQTALTTELMQDEKHNIKMLSYNERGLSKSRNKAIANSNADICLIADDDVVYYDGFKEKILEAYNRCV
;
A
#
# COMPACT_ATOMS: atom_id res chain seq x y z
N MET A 1 0.01 -19.90 -16.46
CA MET A 1 -0.80 -18.74 -16.07
C MET A 1 -0.16 -18.07 -14.85
N SER A 2 0.02 -16.79 -14.93
CA SER A 2 0.57 -16.06 -13.80
C SER A 2 -0.50 -15.82 -12.74
N ASP A 3 -0.09 -15.80 -11.48
CA ASP A 3 -0.97 -15.43 -10.40
C ASP A 3 -1.34 -13.96 -10.51
N SER A 4 -2.53 -13.61 -10.05
CA SER A 4 -2.94 -12.23 -9.97
C SER A 4 -2.02 -11.47 -9.01
N ARG A 5 -1.55 -10.30 -9.42
CA ARG A 5 -0.74 -9.45 -8.56
C ARG A 5 -1.64 -8.76 -7.56
N PHE A 6 -1.33 -8.96 -6.29
CA PHE A 6 -2.02 -8.33 -5.17
C PHE A 6 -1.17 -7.21 -4.62
N GLN A 7 -1.78 -6.06 -4.36
CA GLN A 7 -1.07 -4.93 -3.79
C GLN A 7 -1.94 -4.20 -2.78
N ILE A 8 -1.34 -3.83 -1.63
CA ILE A 8 -1.99 -2.98 -0.64
C ILE A 8 -1.70 -1.53 -0.99
N LEU A 9 -2.74 -0.71 -1.05
CA LEU A 9 -2.62 0.73 -1.30
C LEU A 9 -2.93 1.48 -0.01
N VAL A 10 -1.93 2.18 0.54
CA VAL A 10 -2.06 2.86 1.84
C VAL A 10 -1.95 4.37 1.64
N ALA A 11 -2.85 5.12 2.26
CA ALA A 11 -2.76 6.57 2.36
C ALA A 11 -2.30 6.94 3.77
N THR A 12 -1.28 7.76 3.88
CA THR A 12 -0.72 8.23 5.14
C THR A 12 -0.20 9.65 5.01
N MET A 13 0.31 10.22 6.09
CA MET A 13 0.88 11.57 6.06
C MET A 13 2.02 11.70 7.06
N ASN A 14 2.95 12.60 6.73
CA ASN A 14 4.07 13.00 7.57
C ASN A 14 4.96 11.82 8.02
N ARG A 15 5.18 10.87 7.13
CA ARG A 15 6.09 9.75 7.39
C ARG A 15 7.48 10.07 6.86
N ASP A 16 8.50 9.73 7.63
CA ASP A 16 9.89 9.95 7.28
C ASP A 16 10.59 8.68 6.81
N ASP A 17 9.99 7.52 7.06
CA ASP A 17 10.57 6.23 6.73
C ASP A 17 9.47 5.18 6.51
N LEU A 18 9.88 3.92 6.34
CA LEU A 18 8.97 2.81 6.09
C LEU A 18 8.51 2.09 7.37
N SER A 19 8.70 2.68 8.55
CA SER A 19 8.31 2.04 9.82
C SER A 19 6.81 1.74 9.91
N LEU A 20 5.99 2.43 9.13
CA LEU A 20 4.56 2.16 9.05
C LEU A 20 4.26 0.71 8.66
N THR A 21 5.08 0.12 7.79
CA THR A 21 4.89 -1.28 7.37
C THR A 21 4.99 -2.24 8.53
N GLU A 22 5.90 -1.98 9.47
CA GLU A 22 6.02 -2.76 10.70
C GLU A 22 4.77 -2.62 11.58
N LYS A 23 4.27 -1.39 11.72
CA LYS A 23 3.07 -1.12 12.53
C LYS A 23 1.83 -1.78 11.95
N MET A 24 1.70 -1.82 10.63
CA MET A 24 0.57 -2.42 9.95
C MET A 24 0.75 -3.92 9.71
N ASN A 25 1.92 -4.46 10.02
CA ASN A 25 2.30 -5.85 9.73
C ASN A 25 2.17 -6.15 8.22
N ILE A 26 2.73 -5.27 7.39
CA ILE A 26 2.74 -5.43 5.95
C ILE A 26 4.10 -6.00 5.52
N HIS A 27 4.08 -7.19 4.95
CA HIS A 27 5.27 -7.88 4.44
C HIS A 27 5.02 -8.41 3.03
N THR A 28 4.25 -7.68 2.23
CA THR A 28 3.91 -8.04 0.87
C THR A 28 3.86 -6.78 0.01
N ASP A 29 3.62 -6.93 -1.29
CA ASP A 29 3.54 -5.83 -2.25
C ASP A 29 2.61 -4.73 -1.76
N ALA A 30 3.13 -3.53 -1.59
CA ALA A 30 2.37 -2.39 -1.11
C ALA A 30 2.86 -1.10 -1.74
N LEU A 31 1.93 -0.19 -1.95
CA LEU A 31 2.21 1.17 -2.40
C LEU A 31 1.65 2.13 -1.37
N ILE A 32 2.53 2.92 -0.77
CA ILE A 32 2.17 3.88 0.28
C ILE A 32 2.26 5.28 -0.32
N ILE A 33 1.17 6.03 -0.26
CA ILE A 33 1.15 7.43 -0.65
C ILE A 33 1.21 8.26 0.62
N ASN A 34 2.32 8.97 0.76
CA ASN A 34 2.63 9.78 1.93
C ASN A 34 2.43 11.25 1.60
N GLN A 35 1.50 11.91 2.27
CA GLN A 35 1.30 13.35 2.12
C GLN A 35 2.15 14.08 3.15
N THR A 36 3.06 14.93 2.69
CA THR A 36 3.99 15.64 3.57
C THR A 36 4.31 17.02 2.98
N ALA A 37 4.62 17.97 3.85
CA ALA A 37 5.06 19.30 3.44
C ALA A 37 6.50 19.29 2.89
N LEU A 38 7.26 18.25 3.21
CA LEU A 38 8.62 18.08 2.72
C LEU A 38 8.62 17.16 1.50
N THR A 39 9.35 17.57 0.46
CA THR A 39 9.58 16.71 -0.69
C THR A 39 10.56 15.63 -0.24
N THR A 40 10.11 14.39 -0.25
CA THR A 40 10.96 13.28 0.13
C THR A 40 11.27 12.41 -1.08
N GLU A 41 12.39 11.70 -1.00
CA GLU A 41 12.76 10.76 -2.03
C GLU A 41 11.88 9.51 -1.96
N LEU A 42 11.83 8.80 -3.07
CA LEU A 42 11.20 7.48 -3.11
C LEU A 42 11.88 6.56 -2.09
N MET A 43 11.08 5.94 -1.23
CA MET A 43 11.57 4.92 -0.30
C MET A 43 11.06 3.56 -0.73
N GLN A 44 11.93 2.56 -0.65
CA GLN A 44 11.60 1.22 -1.10
C GLN A 44 12.10 0.16 -0.13
N ASP A 45 11.28 -0.88 0.04
CA ASP A 45 11.70 -2.16 0.60
C ASP A 45 11.61 -3.18 -0.54
N GLU A 46 12.74 -3.48 -1.15
CA GLU A 46 12.79 -4.37 -2.31
C GLU A 46 12.45 -5.82 -1.95
N LYS A 47 12.75 -6.24 -0.73
CA LYS A 47 12.49 -7.60 -0.28
C LYS A 47 11.00 -7.92 -0.32
N HIS A 48 10.16 -6.97 0.06
CA HIS A 48 8.71 -7.15 0.11
C HIS A 48 7.98 -6.43 -1.03
N ASN A 49 8.72 -5.77 -1.91
CA ASN A 49 8.18 -4.95 -2.99
C ASN A 49 7.25 -3.85 -2.47
N ILE A 50 7.73 -3.11 -1.48
CA ILE A 50 7.01 -2.00 -0.88
C ILE A 50 7.64 -0.68 -1.35
N LYS A 51 6.81 0.26 -1.78
CA LYS A 51 7.24 1.59 -2.20
C LYS A 51 6.44 2.65 -1.47
N MET A 52 7.10 3.74 -1.10
CA MET A 52 6.44 4.91 -0.54
C MET A 52 6.75 6.12 -1.42
N LEU A 53 5.72 6.73 -1.98
CA LEU A 53 5.79 7.94 -2.77
C LEU A 53 5.26 9.10 -1.93
N SER A 54 6.03 10.20 -1.88
CA SER A 54 5.69 11.35 -1.05
C SER A 54 5.31 12.54 -1.92
N TYR A 55 4.21 13.20 -1.54
CA TYR A 55 3.67 14.35 -2.28
C TYR A 55 3.29 15.45 -1.31
N ASN A 56 3.53 16.71 -1.73
CA ASN A 56 3.06 17.88 -1.00
C ASN A 56 1.63 18.21 -1.44
N GLU A 57 0.70 17.35 -1.07
CA GLU A 57 -0.73 17.51 -1.32
C GLU A 57 -1.51 17.13 -0.08
N ARG A 58 -2.76 17.54 0.00
CA ARG A 58 -3.64 17.19 1.11
C ARG A 58 -4.96 16.63 0.60
N GLY A 59 -5.53 15.74 1.39
CA GLY A 59 -6.82 15.14 1.12
C GLY A 59 -6.74 13.65 0.82
N LEU A 60 -7.57 12.87 1.50
CA LEU A 60 -7.58 11.42 1.39
C LEU A 60 -7.90 10.96 -0.04
N SER A 61 -8.84 11.64 -0.71
CA SER A 61 -9.20 11.29 -2.08
C SER A 61 -8.04 11.43 -3.04
N LYS A 62 -7.21 12.46 -2.85
CA LYS A 62 -6.01 12.65 -3.69
C LYS A 62 -5.00 11.55 -3.49
N SER A 63 -4.78 11.13 -2.23
CA SER A 63 -3.88 10.02 -1.92
C SER A 63 -4.36 8.71 -2.55
N ARG A 64 -5.63 8.41 -2.41
CA ARG A 64 -6.21 7.19 -2.97
C ARG A 64 -6.12 7.18 -4.50
N ASN A 65 -6.40 8.31 -5.14
CA ASN A 65 -6.31 8.43 -6.59
C ASN A 65 -4.87 8.27 -7.07
N LYS A 66 -3.90 8.82 -6.35
CA LYS A 66 -2.48 8.64 -6.68
C LYS A 66 -2.05 7.18 -6.53
N ALA A 67 -2.50 6.51 -5.48
CA ALA A 67 -2.21 5.11 -5.28
C ALA A 67 -2.75 4.26 -6.42
N ILE A 68 -4.01 4.47 -6.81
CA ILE A 68 -4.62 3.75 -7.91
C ILE A 68 -3.90 4.04 -9.23
N ALA A 69 -3.58 5.31 -9.49
CA ALA A 69 -2.90 5.72 -10.73
C ALA A 69 -1.50 5.13 -10.86
N ASN A 70 -0.81 4.89 -9.76
CA ASN A 70 0.55 4.35 -9.74
C ASN A 70 0.60 2.83 -9.55
N SER A 71 -0.53 2.19 -9.34
CA SER A 71 -0.61 0.73 -9.19
C SER A 71 -0.81 0.06 -10.54
N ASN A 72 -0.16 -1.08 -10.72
CA ASN A 72 -0.40 -1.97 -11.86
C ASN A 72 -0.80 -3.37 -11.41
N ALA A 73 -1.31 -3.46 -10.19
CA ALA A 73 -1.77 -4.73 -9.63
C ALA A 73 -3.16 -5.09 -10.15
N ASP A 74 -3.44 -6.39 -10.18
CA ASP A 74 -4.75 -6.90 -10.58
C ASP A 74 -5.79 -6.76 -9.46
N ILE A 75 -5.32 -6.92 -8.23
CA ILE A 75 -6.16 -6.84 -7.03
C ILE A 75 -5.52 -5.82 -6.10
N CYS A 76 -6.27 -4.78 -5.75
CA CYS A 76 -5.82 -3.73 -4.86
C CYS A 76 -6.68 -3.71 -3.60
N LEU A 77 -6.00 -3.70 -2.45
CA LEU A 77 -6.64 -3.53 -1.16
C LEU A 77 -6.34 -2.12 -0.66
N ILE A 78 -7.34 -1.26 -0.63
CA ILE A 78 -7.18 0.11 -0.12
C ILE A 78 -7.30 0.08 1.40
N ALA A 79 -6.31 0.63 2.07
CA ALA A 79 -6.22 0.59 3.53
C ALA A 79 -5.86 1.95 4.10
N ASP A 80 -6.37 2.24 5.28
CA ASP A 80 -5.96 3.38 6.09
C ASP A 80 -4.73 2.99 6.94
N ASP A 81 -3.97 3.97 7.39
CA ASP A 81 -2.71 3.74 8.07
C ASP A 81 -2.84 3.27 9.53
N ASP A 82 -4.05 3.16 10.04
CA ASP A 82 -4.33 2.65 11.39
C ASP A 82 -4.75 1.18 11.42
N VAL A 83 -4.77 0.53 10.27
CA VAL A 83 -5.12 -0.89 10.15
C VAL A 83 -3.89 -1.74 10.44
N VAL A 84 -4.07 -2.82 11.20
CA VAL A 84 -3.02 -3.81 11.45
C VAL A 84 -3.50 -5.15 10.91
N TYR A 85 -2.69 -5.76 10.04
CA TYR A 85 -3.03 -7.04 9.45
C TYR A 85 -2.50 -8.19 10.28
N TYR A 86 -3.21 -9.30 10.27
CA TYR A 86 -2.69 -10.55 10.86
C TYR A 86 -1.95 -11.36 9.80
N ASP A 87 -1.08 -12.25 10.24
CA ASP A 87 -0.34 -13.11 9.33
C ASP A 87 -1.30 -13.99 8.54
N GLY A 88 -1.04 -14.13 7.23
CA GLY A 88 -1.90 -14.92 6.36
C GLY A 88 -3.10 -14.18 5.77
N PHE A 89 -3.25 -12.88 6.06
CA PHE A 89 -4.40 -12.12 5.56
C PHE A 89 -4.49 -12.11 4.02
N LYS A 90 -3.35 -12.04 3.35
CA LYS A 90 -3.31 -12.00 1.89
C LYS A 90 -3.95 -13.24 1.26
N GLU A 91 -3.63 -14.40 1.80
CA GLU A 91 -4.15 -15.68 1.32
C GLU A 91 -5.67 -15.75 1.53
N LYS A 92 -6.14 -15.24 2.66
CA LYS A 92 -7.58 -15.16 2.94
C LYS A 92 -8.33 -14.27 1.96
N ILE A 93 -7.75 -13.11 1.64
CA ILE A 93 -8.33 -12.16 0.68
C ILE A 93 -8.37 -12.78 -0.71
N LEU A 94 -7.28 -13.40 -1.15
CA LEU A 94 -7.20 -14.02 -2.46
C LEU A 94 -8.17 -15.19 -2.58
N GLU A 95 -8.33 -15.99 -1.52
CA GLU A 95 -9.30 -17.07 -1.48
C GLU A 95 -10.73 -16.54 -1.63
N ALA A 96 -11.08 -15.48 -0.90
CA ALA A 96 -12.39 -14.86 -0.98
C ALA A 96 -12.65 -14.28 -2.38
N TYR A 97 -11.65 -13.62 -2.97
CA TYR A 97 -11.75 -13.08 -4.32
C TYR A 97 -12.03 -14.19 -5.34
N ASN A 98 -11.30 -15.29 -5.27
CA ASN A 98 -11.46 -16.40 -6.22
C ASN A 98 -12.82 -17.09 -6.09
N ARG A 99 -13.43 -17.06 -4.92
CA ARG A 99 -14.79 -17.61 -4.71
C ARG A 99 -15.87 -16.72 -5.32
N CYS A 100 -15.64 -15.42 -5.38
CA CYS A 100 -16.63 -14.45 -5.82
C CYS A 100 -16.63 -14.22 -7.34
N VAL A 101 -15.64 -14.77 -8.02
CA VAL A 101 -15.46 -14.53 -9.46
C VAL A 101 -15.94 -15.70 -10.34
#